data_eb0478f070a24539a25b8b7ce937d7f5
#
_entry.id   eb0478f070a24539a25b8b7ce937d7f5
#
_cell.length_a   1.000
_cell.length_b   1.000
_cell.length_c   1.000
_cell.angle_alpha   90.00
_cell.angle_beta   90.00
_cell.angle_gamma   90.00
#
_symmetry.space_group_name_H-M   'P 1'
#
loop_
_entity.id
_entity.type
_entity.pdbx_description
1 polymer ?
#
loop_
_entity_poly.entity_id
_entity_poly.type
_entity_poly.pdbx_seq_one_letter_code
_entity_poly.pdbx_strand_id
1 'polypeptide(L)'
;MRQEKVASMKRRCEFNDYTDRGIYMITIAIEGRKPLLGRLTGKAEATEGDERPDVILSPLGEKVKECWMNIPRFYPKVEVMKLCIMPDHIHGVLFVHERMECHLGMVIKGFKAGTHKAARELGYLTATENSTATMSLCTETDVMNLERDAKNAETDSKVENKGGKAVQYAATSLPSSTSRKGVLWEQGYHDRLLRHEGQLNRMFAYLDDNPRRLLLKRYHSGLFKPLGKMMVAGMSMDAMGNIGLLDATVKLQVQCSRHLYPQEIEQQKQAFLNEGQKGAVIVSPCISPGERQISSACLENKIPLIVLLLKGFPPFFKPEPRYLMACAEGRLLMLSPYSWQNEQLTNMRARCLELNSIATKICQLI
;
A
#
# COMPACT_ATOMS: atom_id res chain seq x y z
N MET A 1 22.82 -1.48 24.39
CA MET A 1 21.41 -1.06 24.26
C MET A 1 20.88 -1.60 22.93
N ARG A 2 19.99 -2.61 22.94
CA ARG A 2 19.32 -3.12 21.74
C ARG A 2 18.28 -2.09 21.32
N GLN A 3 18.36 -1.58 20.10
CA GLN A 3 17.32 -0.74 19.52
C GLN A 3 16.04 -1.58 19.36
N GLU A 4 14.92 -1.09 19.90
CA GLU A 4 13.59 -1.69 19.66
C GLU A 4 13.32 -1.75 18.16
N LYS A 5 13.03 -2.95 17.66
CA LYS A 5 12.64 -3.13 16.26
C LYS A 5 11.26 -2.48 16.05
N VAL A 6 11.22 -1.45 15.21
CA VAL A 6 9.97 -0.88 14.71
C VAL A 6 9.16 -2.00 14.08
N ALA A 7 7.87 -2.11 14.45
CA ALA A 7 6.96 -3.11 13.92
C ALA A 7 6.92 -3.00 12.38
N SER A 8 7.51 -3.98 11.68
CA SER A 8 7.45 -4.09 10.23
C SER A 8 6.29 -5.02 9.83
N MET A 9 5.68 -4.80 8.65
CA MET A 9 4.73 -5.77 8.12
C MET A 9 5.40 -7.16 8.07
N LYS A 10 4.71 -8.20 8.56
CA LYS A 10 5.19 -9.59 8.45
C LYS A 10 5.50 -9.89 6.98
N ARG A 11 6.69 -10.41 6.72
CA ARG A 11 7.18 -10.62 5.35
C ARG A 11 6.48 -11.78 4.65
N ARG A 12 5.99 -12.78 5.40
CA ARG A 12 5.33 -13.99 4.90
C ARG A 12 4.17 -14.41 5.79
N CYS A 13 3.21 -15.13 5.21
CA CYS A 13 2.15 -15.78 5.95
C CYS A 13 2.69 -17.07 6.58
N GLU A 14 2.69 -17.17 7.91
CA GLU A 14 3.22 -18.31 8.67
C GLU A 14 2.42 -19.61 8.45
N PHE A 15 1.15 -19.48 8.04
CA PHE A 15 0.23 -20.62 7.89
C PHE A 15 -0.03 -21.01 6.43
N ASN A 16 0.82 -20.58 5.48
CA ASN A 16 0.64 -20.88 4.06
C ASN A 16 1.68 -21.87 3.57
N ASP A 17 1.22 -22.95 2.92
CA ASP A 17 2.11 -23.83 2.17
C ASP A 17 2.47 -23.18 0.83
N TYR A 18 3.69 -22.70 0.70
CA TYR A 18 4.20 -22.03 -0.50
C TYR A 18 4.61 -22.98 -1.62
N THR A 19 4.35 -24.28 -1.47
CA THR A 19 4.45 -25.27 -2.55
C THR A 19 3.10 -25.44 -3.25
N ASP A 20 2.01 -25.02 -2.61
CA ASP A 20 0.65 -25.30 -3.06
C ASP A 20 0.13 -24.24 -4.04
N ARG A 21 -0.98 -24.60 -4.71
CA ARG A 21 -1.68 -23.73 -5.66
C ARG A 21 -2.08 -22.41 -5.01
N GLY A 22 -1.84 -21.30 -5.73
CA GLY A 22 -2.23 -19.98 -5.21
C GLY A 22 -1.79 -18.81 -6.08
N ILE A 23 -2.39 -17.65 -5.85
CA ILE A 23 -2.00 -16.39 -6.51
C ILE A 23 -1.24 -15.53 -5.51
N TYR A 24 -0.02 -15.18 -5.85
CA TYR A 24 0.91 -14.46 -4.99
C TYR A 24 1.31 -13.13 -5.61
N MET A 25 1.07 -12.03 -4.91
CA MET A 25 1.71 -10.76 -5.22
C MET A 25 3.04 -10.65 -4.49
N ILE A 26 4.11 -10.58 -5.23
CA ILE A 26 5.49 -10.51 -4.74
C ILE A 26 6.01 -9.08 -4.86
N THR A 27 6.70 -8.59 -3.82
CA THR A 27 7.42 -7.32 -3.85
C THR A 27 8.88 -7.55 -3.51
N ILE A 28 9.79 -7.10 -4.39
CA ILE A 28 11.24 -7.20 -4.20
C ILE A 28 11.85 -5.82 -4.40
N ALA A 29 12.65 -5.38 -3.45
CA ALA A 29 13.27 -4.06 -3.47
C ALA A 29 14.77 -4.15 -3.77
N ILE A 30 15.28 -3.13 -4.46
CA ILE A 30 16.72 -2.90 -4.63
C ILE A 30 17.34 -2.55 -3.28
N GLU A 31 18.51 -3.08 -3.00
CA GLU A 31 19.27 -2.80 -1.79
C GLU A 31 19.52 -1.29 -1.61
N GLY A 32 19.08 -0.77 -0.47
CA GLY A 32 19.12 0.66 -0.18
C GLY A 32 18.19 1.52 -1.03
N ARG A 33 17.18 0.93 -1.67
CA ARG A 33 16.16 1.63 -2.48
C ARG A 33 16.75 2.54 -3.57
N LYS A 34 17.88 2.15 -4.16
CA LYS A 34 18.50 2.87 -5.27
C LYS A 34 17.65 2.74 -6.54
N PRO A 35 17.39 3.82 -7.30
CA PRO A 35 16.55 3.78 -8.51
C PRO A 35 17.32 3.23 -9.72
N LEU A 36 17.74 1.95 -9.66
CA LEU A 36 18.56 1.31 -10.69
C LEU A 36 17.77 0.74 -11.85
N LEU A 37 16.46 0.50 -11.69
CA LEU A 37 15.64 -0.20 -12.68
C LEU A 37 15.04 0.72 -13.74
N GLY A 38 15.07 2.03 -13.54
CA GLY A 38 14.54 2.98 -14.50
C GLY A 38 14.26 4.36 -13.91
N ARG A 39 13.67 5.23 -14.72
CA ARG A 39 13.24 6.57 -14.32
C ARG A 39 11.75 6.74 -14.54
N LEU A 40 11.11 7.43 -13.60
CA LEU A 40 9.70 7.77 -13.67
C LEU A 40 9.49 8.89 -14.69
N THR A 41 8.45 8.80 -15.50
CA THR A 41 8.06 9.77 -16.53
C THR A 41 6.56 10.07 -16.49
N GLY A 42 6.11 11.01 -17.29
CA GLY A 42 4.70 11.37 -17.42
C GLY A 42 4.26 12.47 -16.45
N LYS A 43 2.97 12.80 -16.52
CA LYS A 43 2.31 13.79 -15.66
C LYS A 43 1.29 13.09 -14.76
N ALA A 44 1.25 13.46 -13.49
CA ALA A 44 0.38 12.80 -12.50
C ALA A 44 -1.12 12.93 -12.85
N GLU A 45 -1.49 13.99 -13.53
CA GLU A 45 -2.86 14.32 -13.95
C GLU A 45 -3.31 13.53 -15.19
N ALA A 46 -2.36 13.04 -16.01
CA ALA A 46 -2.67 12.30 -17.22
C ALA A 46 -3.12 10.86 -16.89
N THR A 47 -4.30 10.52 -17.35
CA THR A 47 -4.88 9.17 -17.16
C THR A 47 -4.65 8.27 -18.36
N GLU A 48 -4.45 8.85 -19.55
CA GLU A 48 -4.33 8.17 -20.83
C GLU A 48 -3.28 8.86 -21.72
N GLY A 49 -2.84 8.18 -22.78
CA GLY A 49 -1.89 8.68 -23.76
C GLY A 49 -0.44 8.68 -23.30
N ASP A 50 0.44 9.28 -24.10
CA ASP A 50 1.90 9.28 -23.91
C ASP A 50 2.37 10.04 -22.67
N GLU A 51 1.53 10.91 -22.12
CA GLU A 51 1.79 11.66 -20.88
C GLU A 51 1.41 10.88 -19.62
N ARG A 52 0.78 9.69 -19.75
CA ARG A 52 0.47 8.84 -18.60
C ARG A 52 1.74 8.49 -17.82
N PRO A 53 1.68 8.54 -16.47
CA PRO A 53 2.82 8.14 -15.65
C PRO A 53 3.26 6.72 -15.93
N ASP A 54 4.54 6.55 -16.25
CA ASP A 54 5.17 5.25 -16.50
C ASP A 54 6.63 5.26 -16.07
N VAL A 55 7.31 4.11 -16.15
CA VAL A 55 8.73 3.96 -15.87
C VAL A 55 9.47 3.61 -17.15
N ILE A 56 10.32 4.51 -17.62
CA ILE A 56 11.28 4.18 -18.68
C ILE A 56 12.36 3.31 -18.05
N LEU A 57 12.44 2.06 -18.49
CA LEU A 57 13.37 1.08 -17.93
C LEU A 57 14.81 1.41 -18.27
N SER A 58 15.70 1.13 -17.34
CA SER A 58 17.15 1.09 -17.60
C SER A 58 17.54 -0.23 -18.28
N PRO A 59 18.76 -0.37 -18.82
CA PRO A 59 19.25 -1.67 -19.29
C PRO A 59 19.11 -2.79 -18.26
N LEU A 60 19.33 -2.49 -16.98
CA LEU A 60 19.10 -3.44 -15.90
C LEU A 60 17.59 -3.72 -15.69
N GLY A 61 16.73 -2.71 -15.79
CA GLY A 61 15.29 -2.88 -15.70
C GLY A 61 14.74 -3.79 -16.78
N GLU A 62 15.22 -3.68 -18.02
CA GLU A 62 14.86 -4.59 -19.13
C GLU A 62 15.30 -6.04 -18.84
N LYS A 63 16.51 -6.24 -18.31
CA LYS A 63 16.98 -7.58 -17.90
C LYS A 63 16.18 -8.15 -16.72
N VAL A 64 15.75 -7.33 -15.80
CA VAL A 64 14.87 -7.73 -14.71
C VAL A 64 13.50 -8.18 -15.26
N LYS A 65 12.94 -7.44 -16.22
CA LYS A 65 11.71 -7.80 -16.91
C LYS A 65 11.86 -9.14 -17.65
N GLU A 66 12.92 -9.30 -18.43
CA GLU A 66 13.23 -10.54 -19.15
C GLU A 66 13.33 -11.73 -18.18
N CYS A 67 14.10 -11.61 -17.11
CA CYS A 67 14.25 -12.68 -16.12
C CYS A 67 12.91 -13.04 -15.44
N TRP A 68 12.05 -12.06 -15.15
CA TRP A 68 10.73 -12.33 -14.57
C TRP A 68 9.81 -13.05 -15.53
N MET A 69 9.74 -12.60 -16.78
CA MET A 69 8.89 -13.22 -17.81
C MET A 69 9.37 -14.63 -18.20
N ASN A 70 10.63 -14.95 -17.95
CA ASN A 70 11.20 -16.28 -18.18
C ASN A 70 10.98 -17.28 -17.00
N ILE A 71 10.35 -16.87 -15.90
CA ILE A 71 10.06 -17.78 -14.76
C ILE A 71 9.33 -19.06 -15.22
N PRO A 72 8.27 -19.01 -16.07
CA PRO A 72 7.54 -20.22 -16.49
C PRO A 72 8.41 -21.22 -17.26
N ARG A 73 9.48 -20.76 -17.90
CA ARG A 73 10.43 -21.65 -18.61
C ARG A 73 11.17 -22.59 -17.67
N PHE A 74 11.47 -22.13 -16.46
CA PHE A 74 12.18 -22.91 -15.44
C PHE A 74 11.24 -23.58 -14.44
N TYR A 75 10.05 -23.00 -14.28
CA TYR A 75 9.01 -23.45 -13.37
C TYR A 75 7.66 -23.51 -14.10
N PRO A 76 7.40 -24.58 -14.91
CA PRO A 76 6.22 -24.65 -15.79
C PRO A 76 4.87 -24.56 -15.05
N LYS A 77 4.86 -24.87 -13.75
CA LYS A 77 3.66 -24.75 -12.89
C LYS A 77 3.40 -23.32 -12.39
N VAL A 78 4.24 -22.35 -12.78
CA VAL A 78 4.13 -20.95 -12.36
C VAL A 78 3.86 -20.08 -13.58
N GLU A 79 2.74 -19.37 -13.57
CA GLU A 79 2.37 -18.37 -14.57
C GLU A 79 2.71 -16.96 -14.07
N VAL A 80 3.21 -16.12 -14.97
CA VAL A 80 3.39 -14.68 -14.72
C VAL A 80 2.13 -13.95 -15.16
N MET A 81 1.32 -13.52 -14.19
CA MET A 81 0.07 -12.81 -14.47
C MET A 81 0.28 -11.31 -14.70
N LYS A 82 1.18 -10.68 -13.94
CA LYS A 82 1.47 -9.24 -14.06
C LYS A 82 2.83 -8.90 -13.47
N LEU A 83 3.47 -7.88 -14.06
CA LEU A 83 4.71 -7.28 -13.56
C LEU A 83 4.59 -5.75 -13.62
N CYS A 84 4.99 -5.08 -12.55
CA CYS A 84 5.16 -3.63 -12.46
C CYS A 84 6.57 -3.36 -11.95
N ILE A 85 7.40 -2.73 -12.79
CA ILE A 85 8.77 -2.36 -12.44
C ILE A 85 8.79 -0.89 -12.06
N MET A 86 9.16 -0.62 -10.82
CA MET A 86 9.37 0.71 -10.29
C MET A 86 10.87 1.04 -10.27
N PRO A 87 11.28 2.30 -10.16
CA PRO A 87 12.70 2.63 -10.20
C PRO A 87 13.58 1.87 -9.22
N ASP A 88 13.06 1.53 -8.03
CA ASP A 88 13.80 0.97 -6.90
C ASP A 88 13.25 -0.37 -6.38
N HIS A 89 12.23 -0.92 -7.02
CA HIS A 89 11.62 -2.19 -6.66
C HIS A 89 10.74 -2.74 -7.77
N ILE A 90 10.33 -3.99 -7.62
CA ILE A 90 9.32 -4.59 -8.50
C ILE A 90 8.13 -5.10 -7.69
N HIS A 91 6.98 -5.13 -8.36
CA HIS A 91 5.81 -5.88 -7.95
C HIS A 91 5.45 -6.86 -9.05
N GLY A 92 5.32 -8.14 -8.72
CA GLY A 92 4.91 -9.16 -9.66
C GLY A 92 3.79 -10.01 -9.11
N VAL A 93 2.87 -10.44 -9.97
CA VAL A 93 1.81 -11.39 -9.61
C VAL A 93 2.10 -12.70 -10.31
N LEU A 94 2.26 -13.74 -9.50
CA LEU A 94 2.49 -15.11 -9.94
C LEU A 94 1.29 -15.98 -9.58
N PHE A 95 0.89 -16.86 -10.49
CA PHE A 95 -0.08 -17.90 -10.23
C PHE A 95 0.60 -19.26 -10.27
N VAL A 96 0.56 -19.97 -9.17
CA VAL A 96 0.97 -21.38 -9.07
C VAL A 96 -0.27 -22.22 -9.38
N HIS A 97 -0.28 -22.91 -10.53
CA HIS A 97 -1.43 -23.68 -11.01
C HIS A 97 -1.65 -24.96 -10.22
N GLU A 98 -0.54 -25.62 -9.86
CA GLU A 98 -0.52 -26.93 -9.20
C GLU A 98 0.57 -26.96 -8.15
N ARG A 99 0.50 -27.96 -7.27
CA ARG A 99 1.53 -28.18 -6.26
C ARG A 99 2.91 -28.33 -6.92
N MET A 100 3.85 -27.52 -6.46
CA MET A 100 5.25 -27.54 -6.93
C MET A 100 6.08 -28.52 -6.09
N GLU A 101 7.16 -29.00 -6.69
CA GLU A 101 8.18 -29.81 -5.99
C GLU A 101 9.05 -28.95 -5.07
N CYS A 102 9.11 -27.65 -5.32
CA CYS A 102 9.91 -26.70 -4.53
C CYS A 102 9.05 -25.55 -4.02
N HIS A 103 9.50 -24.95 -2.92
CA HIS A 103 8.87 -23.77 -2.32
C HIS A 103 8.99 -22.54 -3.22
N LEU A 104 7.95 -21.68 -3.30
CA LEU A 104 7.94 -20.44 -4.11
C LEU A 104 9.17 -19.55 -3.85
N GLY A 105 9.76 -19.63 -2.66
CA GLY A 105 11.03 -18.98 -2.34
C GLY A 105 12.20 -19.37 -3.25
N MET A 106 12.21 -20.60 -3.78
CA MET A 106 13.24 -21.06 -4.73
C MET A 106 13.06 -20.39 -6.09
N VAL A 107 11.82 -20.21 -6.54
CA VAL A 107 11.50 -19.43 -7.76
C VAL A 107 12.06 -18.01 -7.65
N ILE A 108 11.80 -17.35 -6.52
CA ILE A 108 12.30 -15.99 -6.26
C ILE A 108 13.82 -15.96 -6.10
N LYS A 109 14.43 -16.98 -5.48
CA LYS A 109 15.89 -17.12 -5.38
C LYS A 109 16.53 -17.24 -6.78
N GLY A 110 15.96 -18.08 -7.64
CA GLY A 110 16.41 -18.22 -9.03
C GLY A 110 16.32 -16.90 -9.82
N PHE A 111 15.19 -16.22 -9.75
CA PHE A 111 15.00 -14.88 -10.33
C PHE A 111 16.07 -13.88 -9.83
N LYS A 112 16.29 -13.81 -8.51
CA LYS A 112 17.30 -12.91 -7.93
C LYS A 112 18.72 -13.25 -8.40
N ALA A 113 19.06 -14.53 -8.53
CA ALA A 113 20.36 -14.98 -9.00
C ALA A 113 20.59 -14.56 -10.47
N GLY A 114 19.62 -14.77 -11.36
CA GLY A 114 19.68 -14.36 -12.75
C GLY A 114 19.86 -12.86 -12.93
N THR A 115 19.06 -12.07 -12.23
CA THR A 115 19.15 -10.60 -12.29
C THR A 115 20.41 -10.05 -11.64
N HIS A 116 20.94 -10.70 -10.61
CA HIS A 116 22.23 -10.32 -10.00
C HIS A 116 23.39 -10.56 -10.98
N LYS A 117 23.37 -11.67 -11.73
CA LYS A 117 24.34 -11.95 -12.79
C LYS A 117 24.26 -10.84 -13.85
N ALA A 118 23.06 -10.53 -14.37
CA ALA A 118 22.87 -9.46 -15.35
C ALA A 118 23.36 -8.09 -14.82
N ALA A 119 23.13 -7.78 -13.55
CA ALA A 119 23.61 -6.53 -12.95
C ALA A 119 25.14 -6.41 -12.90
N ARG A 120 25.84 -7.53 -12.70
CA ARG A 120 27.31 -7.57 -12.79
C ARG A 120 27.80 -7.39 -14.24
N GLU A 121 27.20 -8.09 -15.19
CA GLU A 121 27.53 -7.99 -16.61
C GLU A 121 27.34 -6.58 -17.17
N LEU A 122 26.33 -5.86 -16.68
CA LEU A 122 26.03 -4.47 -17.03
C LEU A 122 26.84 -3.42 -16.20
N GLY A 123 27.71 -3.85 -15.28
CA GLY A 123 28.54 -2.96 -14.46
C GLY A 123 27.80 -2.21 -13.35
N TYR A 124 26.57 -2.60 -13.00
CA TYR A 124 25.84 -2.00 -11.86
C TYR A 124 26.35 -2.46 -10.50
N LEU A 125 27.06 -3.58 -10.47
CA LEU A 125 27.68 -4.15 -9.26
C LEU A 125 29.18 -4.39 -9.52
N THR A 126 30.01 -3.92 -8.61
CA THR A 126 31.45 -4.25 -8.62
C THR A 126 31.63 -5.72 -8.24
N ALA A 127 32.52 -6.43 -8.92
CA ALA A 127 32.88 -7.79 -8.56
C ALA A 127 33.46 -7.79 -7.14
N THR A 128 32.76 -8.40 -6.21
CA THR A 128 33.38 -8.86 -4.97
C THR A 128 34.07 -10.17 -5.29
N GLU A 129 35.36 -10.24 -5.10
CA GLU A 129 36.11 -11.50 -5.07
C GLU A 129 35.43 -12.43 -4.07
N ASN A 130 35.11 -13.66 -4.50
CA ASN A 130 34.43 -14.76 -3.80
C ASN A 130 32.88 -14.78 -3.82
N SER A 131 32.35 -15.41 -4.87
CA SER A 131 31.35 -16.48 -4.73
C SER A 131 31.16 -17.20 -6.04
N THR A 132 31.85 -18.33 -6.20
CA THR A 132 31.48 -19.43 -7.08
C THR A 132 30.17 -20.02 -6.56
N ALA A 133 29.05 -19.49 -7.00
CA ALA A 133 27.75 -20.14 -6.85
C ALA A 133 27.49 -20.92 -8.14
N THR A 134 27.95 -22.16 -8.16
CA THR A 134 27.59 -23.19 -9.12
C THR A 134 26.07 -23.35 -9.12
N MET A 135 25.45 -23.28 -10.30
CA MET A 135 24.05 -23.69 -10.48
C MET A 135 23.98 -25.20 -10.20
N SER A 136 23.59 -25.56 -9.01
CA SER A 136 23.18 -26.93 -8.67
C SER A 136 21.66 -27.01 -8.73
N LEU A 137 21.16 -27.93 -9.54
CA LEU A 137 19.78 -28.40 -9.51
C LEU A 137 19.47 -28.86 -8.08
N CYS A 138 18.24 -28.53 -7.61
CA CYS A 138 17.74 -28.84 -6.28
C CYS A 138 18.19 -30.21 -5.76
N THR A 139 19.01 -30.23 -4.71
CA THR A 139 19.30 -31.46 -3.96
C THR A 139 18.59 -31.40 -2.60
N GLU A 140 18.25 -32.57 -2.05
CA GLU A 140 17.52 -32.69 -0.78
C GLU A 140 18.18 -31.94 0.40
N THR A 141 19.47 -31.63 0.30
CA THR A 141 20.24 -30.88 1.31
C THR A 141 19.83 -29.40 1.43
N ASP A 142 19.30 -28.79 0.36
CA ASP A 142 18.87 -27.38 0.38
C ASP A 142 17.54 -27.18 1.12
N VAL A 143 16.71 -28.23 1.18
CA VAL A 143 15.43 -28.23 1.95
C VAL A 143 15.72 -28.21 3.45
N MET A 144 16.73 -28.96 3.91
CA MET A 144 17.09 -29.04 5.35
C MET A 144 17.66 -27.74 5.91
N ASN A 145 18.33 -26.93 5.11
CA ASN A 145 18.87 -25.64 5.56
C ASN A 145 17.78 -24.56 5.69
N LEU A 146 16.71 -24.65 4.88
CA LEU A 146 15.54 -23.75 5.02
C LEU A 146 14.70 -24.07 6.27
N GLU A 147 14.63 -25.33 6.68
CA GLU A 147 13.95 -25.77 7.90
C GLU A 147 14.74 -25.38 9.17
N ARG A 148 16.08 -25.35 9.13
CA ARG A 148 16.91 -24.87 10.25
C ARG A 148 16.77 -23.37 10.48
N ASP A 149 16.68 -22.58 9.42
CA ASP A 149 16.48 -21.13 9.55
C ASP A 149 15.07 -20.80 10.09
N ALA A 150 14.08 -21.66 9.82
CA ALA A 150 12.74 -21.55 10.40
C ALA A 150 12.72 -21.91 11.89
N LYS A 151 13.44 -22.97 12.31
CA LYS A 151 13.50 -23.42 13.72
C LYS A 151 14.30 -22.48 14.63
N ASN A 152 15.32 -21.80 14.12
CA ASN A 152 16.07 -20.81 14.88
C ASN A 152 15.31 -19.49 15.11
N ALA A 153 14.16 -19.27 14.44
CA ALA A 153 13.29 -18.15 14.69
C ALA A 153 12.28 -18.38 15.82
N GLU A 154 12.06 -19.64 16.23
CA GLU A 154 11.05 -20.02 17.24
C GLU A 154 11.53 -19.92 18.69
N THR A 155 12.84 -19.80 18.96
CA THR A 155 13.37 -19.89 20.33
C THR A 155 13.45 -18.55 21.07
N ASP A 156 13.10 -17.41 20.45
CA ASP A 156 13.28 -16.07 21.07
C ASP A 156 11.97 -15.37 21.50
N SER A 157 10.85 -16.09 21.64
CA SER A 157 9.56 -15.51 22.03
C SER A 157 9.03 -16.01 23.37
N LYS A 158 9.73 -15.69 24.46
CA LYS A 158 9.15 -15.66 25.82
C LYS A 158 9.81 -14.57 26.62
N VAL A 159 9.21 -13.39 26.70
CA VAL A 159 9.34 -12.47 27.83
C VAL A 159 8.06 -11.68 28.02
N GLU A 160 7.64 -11.63 29.25
CA GLU A 160 6.40 -11.18 29.84
C GLU A 160 6.10 -9.68 29.72
N ASN A 161 4.79 -9.42 29.76
CA ASN A 161 4.11 -8.13 29.77
C ASN A 161 4.22 -7.44 31.15
N LYS A 162 4.81 -6.23 31.25
CA LYS A 162 4.56 -5.30 32.37
C LYS A 162 4.73 -3.84 31.94
N GLY A 163 3.68 -3.05 32.14
CA GLY A 163 3.72 -1.65 32.57
C GLY A 163 3.90 -0.57 31.50
N GLY A 164 2.82 0.18 31.24
CA GLY A 164 2.82 1.36 30.36
C GLY A 164 3.56 2.56 30.92
N LYS A 165 4.18 3.34 30.02
CA LYS A 165 4.43 4.79 30.17
C LYS A 165 4.43 5.44 28.77
N ALA A 166 3.70 6.55 28.68
CA ALA A 166 3.63 7.39 27.49
C ALA A 166 5.00 7.96 27.15
N VAL A 167 5.43 7.85 25.88
CA VAL A 167 6.66 8.45 25.37
C VAL A 167 6.31 9.44 24.26
N GLN A 168 6.76 10.66 24.44
CA GLN A 168 6.71 11.75 23.46
C GLN A 168 7.53 11.39 22.22
N TYR A 169 6.90 11.56 21.04
CA TYR A 169 7.58 11.36 19.75
C TYR A 169 8.32 12.64 19.34
N ALA A 170 9.64 12.63 19.50
CA ALA A 170 10.52 13.54 18.77
C ALA A 170 10.71 13.03 17.33
N ALA A 171 10.63 13.95 16.36
CA ALA A 171 10.90 13.68 14.96
C ALA A 171 12.37 13.26 14.79
N THR A 172 12.63 11.98 14.63
CA THR A 172 13.96 11.46 14.30
C THR A 172 14.01 11.05 12.84
N SER A 173 15.00 11.60 12.14
CA SER A 173 15.49 11.23 10.82
C SER A 173 15.55 9.71 10.65
N LEU A 174 15.09 9.20 9.49
CA LEU A 174 15.22 7.81 9.07
C LEU A 174 16.67 7.32 9.26
N PRO A 175 16.90 6.17 9.91
CA PRO A 175 18.24 5.60 9.99
C PRO A 175 18.69 5.24 8.57
N SER A 176 19.83 5.75 8.15
CA SER A 176 20.53 5.36 6.93
C SER A 176 20.83 3.86 7.02
N SER A 177 20.08 3.05 6.27
CA SER A 177 20.42 1.65 6.07
C SER A 177 21.78 1.62 5.39
N THR A 178 22.80 1.08 6.06
CA THR A 178 24.08 0.80 5.44
C THR A 178 23.88 -0.21 4.32
N SER A 179 23.81 0.29 3.08
CA SER A 179 23.64 -0.53 1.88
C SER A 179 24.77 -1.54 1.78
N ARG A 180 24.43 -2.83 1.66
CA ARG A 180 25.42 -3.90 1.52
C ARG A 180 26.10 -3.79 0.15
N LYS A 181 27.43 -3.65 0.15
CA LYS A 181 28.19 -3.54 -1.10
C LYS A 181 28.10 -4.84 -1.91
N GLY A 182 27.93 -4.74 -3.23
CA GLY A 182 27.89 -5.87 -4.15
C GLY A 182 26.58 -6.68 -4.16
N VAL A 183 25.49 -6.21 -3.50
CA VAL A 183 24.19 -6.88 -3.47
C VAL A 183 23.17 -6.03 -4.23
N LEU A 184 22.41 -6.66 -5.16
CA LEU A 184 21.37 -5.98 -5.94
C LEU A 184 20.07 -5.83 -5.14
N TRP A 185 19.59 -6.89 -4.53
CA TRP A 185 18.29 -6.96 -3.89
C TRP A 185 18.39 -6.96 -2.37
N GLU A 186 17.42 -6.35 -1.70
CA GLU A 186 17.23 -6.52 -0.26
C GLU A 186 17.06 -7.99 0.10
N GLN A 187 17.41 -8.36 1.34
CA GLN A 187 17.22 -9.71 1.84
C GLN A 187 15.74 -10.07 1.93
N GLY A 188 15.39 -11.25 1.43
CA GLY A 188 14.00 -11.73 1.41
C GLY A 188 13.16 -11.04 0.33
N TYR A 189 11.87 -11.13 0.46
CA TYR A 189 10.83 -10.48 -0.33
C TYR A 189 9.56 -10.37 0.51
N HIS A 190 8.65 -9.49 0.11
CA HIS A 190 7.31 -9.45 0.69
C HIS A 190 6.34 -10.13 -0.26
N ASP A 191 5.43 -10.93 0.29
CA ASP A 191 4.36 -11.54 -0.45
C ASP A 191 2.99 -11.19 0.13
N ARG A 192 1.99 -11.30 -0.72
CA ARG A 192 0.59 -11.22 -0.36
C ARG A 192 -0.18 -12.27 -1.13
N LEU A 193 -0.80 -13.19 -0.40
CA LEU A 193 -1.64 -14.21 -0.99
C LEU A 193 -3.03 -13.63 -1.30
N LEU A 194 -3.50 -13.83 -2.53
CA LEU A 194 -4.80 -13.37 -3.01
C LEU A 194 -5.79 -14.53 -2.96
N ARG A 195 -6.70 -14.51 -1.98
CA ARG A 195 -7.62 -15.63 -1.69
C ARG A 195 -9.09 -15.32 -1.97
N HIS A 196 -9.45 -14.05 -2.11
CA HIS A 196 -10.83 -13.64 -2.21
C HIS A 196 -11.15 -13.08 -3.60
N GLU A 197 -12.38 -13.30 -4.04
CA GLU A 197 -12.90 -12.75 -5.28
C GLU A 197 -12.71 -11.23 -5.37
N GLY A 198 -12.38 -10.73 -6.55
CA GLY A 198 -12.11 -9.32 -6.80
C GLY A 198 -10.78 -8.79 -6.25
N GLN A 199 -10.02 -9.55 -5.46
CA GLN A 199 -8.68 -9.10 -5.00
C GLN A 199 -7.70 -8.97 -6.15
N LEU A 200 -7.75 -9.87 -7.13
CA LEU A 200 -6.85 -9.86 -8.27
C LEU A 200 -7.03 -8.61 -9.13
N ASN A 201 -8.27 -8.26 -9.47
CA ASN A 201 -8.58 -7.06 -10.26
C ASN A 201 -8.16 -5.78 -9.53
N ARG A 202 -8.44 -5.70 -8.24
CA ARG A 202 -7.97 -4.56 -7.41
C ARG A 202 -6.45 -4.47 -7.36
N MET A 203 -5.76 -5.60 -7.32
CA MET A 203 -4.31 -5.64 -7.33
C MET A 203 -3.76 -5.19 -8.68
N PHE A 204 -4.33 -5.64 -9.79
CA PHE A 204 -3.92 -5.21 -11.13
C PHE A 204 -4.10 -3.70 -11.29
N ALA A 205 -5.26 -3.16 -10.93
CA ALA A 205 -5.50 -1.71 -10.95
C ALA A 205 -4.50 -0.93 -10.07
N TYR A 206 -4.18 -1.47 -8.89
CA TYR A 206 -3.15 -0.90 -8.02
C TYR A 206 -1.77 -0.88 -8.68
N LEU A 207 -1.37 -1.97 -9.35
CA LEU A 207 -0.07 -2.07 -10.03
C LEU A 207 0.02 -1.13 -11.23
N ASP A 208 -1.06 -0.97 -12.00
CA ASP A 208 -1.15 -0.04 -13.13
C ASP A 208 -1.05 1.42 -12.70
N ASP A 209 -1.57 1.74 -11.51
CA ASP A 209 -1.55 3.08 -10.93
C ASP A 209 -0.23 3.41 -10.16
N ASN A 210 0.66 2.44 -9.95
CA ASN A 210 1.86 2.63 -9.13
C ASN A 210 2.79 3.75 -9.63
N PRO A 211 3.09 3.91 -10.93
CA PRO A 211 3.89 5.03 -11.41
C PRO A 211 3.29 6.38 -11.04
N ARG A 212 1.98 6.56 -11.25
CA ARG A 212 1.26 7.78 -10.90
C ARG A 212 1.29 8.05 -9.39
N ARG A 213 1.06 7.00 -8.57
CA ARG A 213 1.14 7.09 -7.11
C ARG A 213 2.50 7.53 -6.62
N LEU A 214 3.57 7.11 -7.28
CA LEU A 214 4.92 7.53 -6.96
C LEU A 214 5.17 9.00 -7.35
N LEU A 215 4.69 9.43 -8.52
CA LEU A 215 4.75 10.86 -8.92
C LEU A 215 4.04 11.74 -7.92
N LEU A 216 2.77 11.43 -7.60
CA LEU A 216 1.99 12.19 -6.63
C LEU A 216 2.69 12.31 -5.27
N LYS A 217 3.29 11.21 -4.79
CA LYS A 217 4.06 11.24 -3.54
C LYS A 217 5.31 12.11 -3.61
N ARG A 218 5.95 12.21 -4.77
CA ARG A 218 7.12 13.09 -4.95
C ARG A 218 6.72 14.56 -4.97
N TYR A 219 5.62 14.90 -5.66
CA TYR A 219 5.12 16.27 -5.74
C TYR A 219 4.44 16.73 -4.44
N HIS A 220 3.79 15.82 -3.71
CA HIS A 220 2.98 16.13 -2.53
C HIS A 220 3.40 15.30 -1.32
N SER A 221 4.67 15.31 -0.97
CA SER A 221 5.25 14.44 0.06
C SER A 221 4.61 14.60 1.46
N GLY A 222 4.04 15.77 1.76
CA GLY A 222 3.33 16.04 3.02
C GLY A 222 1.89 15.52 3.07
N LEU A 223 1.18 15.45 1.92
CA LEU A 223 -0.26 15.12 1.86
C LEU A 223 -0.59 13.67 2.20
N PHE A 224 0.38 12.75 2.11
CA PHE A 224 0.15 11.31 2.27
C PHE A 224 0.69 10.75 3.58
N LYS A 225 1.07 11.59 4.49
CA LYS A 225 1.39 11.21 5.87
C LYS A 225 0.19 11.61 6.73
N PRO A 226 -0.35 10.68 7.56
CA PRO A 226 -1.31 11.10 8.58
C PRO A 226 -0.66 12.17 9.45
N LEU A 227 -1.27 13.33 9.49
CA LEU A 227 -0.93 14.36 10.47
C LEU A 227 -1.38 13.81 11.82
N GLY A 228 -0.48 13.73 12.76
CA GLY A 228 -0.80 13.31 14.11
C GLY A 228 -1.89 14.21 14.72
N LYS A 229 -2.46 13.76 15.80
CA LYS A 229 -3.63 14.32 16.49
C LYS A 229 -3.71 15.84 16.44
N MET A 230 -4.61 16.36 15.62
CA MET A 230 -4.97 17.76 15.53
C MET A 230 -6.34 18.02 16.19
N MET A 231 -6.54 19.21 16.70
CA MET A 231 -7.85 19.60 17.27
C MET A 231 -8.79 20.04 16.15
N VAL A 232 -9.90 19.31 15.96
CA VAL A 232 -10.98 19.63 15.03
C VAL A 232 -12.30 19.59 15.77
N ALA A 233 -13.07 20.66 15.70
CA ALA A 233 -14.38 20.77 16.40
C ALA A 233 -14.31 20.39 17.89
N GLY A 234 -13.22 20.75 18.57
CA GLY A 234 -12.99 20.46 20.00
C GLY A 234 -12.56 19.03 20.31
N MET A 235 -12.24 18.21 19.30
CA MET A 235 -11.81 16.81 19.47
C MET A 235 -10.45 16.56 18.82
N SER A 236 -9.64 15.71 19.44
CA SER A 236 -8.35 15.29 18.89
C SER A 236 -8.56 14.22 17.83
N MET A 237 -8.12 14.47 16.60
CA MET A 237 -8.28 13.57 15.44
C MET A 237 -6.98 13.39 14.68
N ASP A 238 -6.82 12.21 14.10
CA ASP A 238 -5.83 12.01 13.05
C ASP A 238 -6.41 12.51 11.71
N ALA A 239 -5.58 13.17 10.90
CA ALA A 239 -5.99 13.80 9.65
C ALA A 239 -5.06 13.40 8.50
N MET A 240 -5.60 13.35 7.26
CA MET A 240 -4.83 13.19 6.03
C MET A 240 -5.52 13.93 4.89
N GLY A 241 -4.78 14.75 4.16
CA GLY A 241 -5.27 15.54 3.03
C GLY A 241 -5.29 17.03 3.29
N ASN A 242 -6.19 17.76 2.63
CA ASN A 242 -6.24 19.22 2.69
C ASN A 242 -7.02 19.71 3.91
N ILE A 243 -6.31 20.18 4.92
CA ILE A 243 -6.90 20.74 6.15
C ILE A 243 -7.70 22.01 5.88
N GLY A 244 -7.31 22.81 4.87
CA GLY A 244 -8.01 24.06 4.51
C GLY A 244 -9.49 23.86 4.13
N LEU A 245 -9.94 22.62 3.90
CA LEU A 245 -11.37 22.33 3.69
C LEU A 245 -12.21 22.56 4.96
N LEU A 246 -11.57 22.61 6.14
CA LEU A 246 -12.25 22.95 7.40
C LEU A 246 -12.64 24.43 7.46
N ASP A 247 -11.92 25.29 6.72
CA ASP A 247 -12.14 26.75 6.69
C ASP A 247 -13.18 27.17 5.65
N ALA A 248 -13.77 26.20 4.92
CA ALA A 248 -14.80 26.51 3.92
C ALA A 248 -16.04 27.12 4.57
N THR A 249 -16.59 28.15 3.95
CA THR A 249 -17.77 28.88 4.47
C THR A 249 -19.03 28.03 4.47
N VAL A 250 -19.21 27.19 3.45
CA VAL A 250 -20.36 26.28 3.30
C VAL A 250 -19.90 24.84 3.39
N LYS A 251 -20.33 24.18 4.46
CA LYS A 251 -20.07 22.73 4.68
C LYS A 251 -21.42 22.04 4.89
N LEU A 252 -21.67 20.97 4.15
CA LEU A 252 -22.94 20.24 4.17
C LEU A 252 -22.73 18.80 4.59
N GLN A 253 -23.41 18.38 5.66
CA GLN A 253 -23.35 17.01 6.14
C GLN A 253 -24.22 16.08 5.31
N VAL A 254 -23.64 14.97 4.85
CA VAL A 254 -24.40 13.84 4.32
C VAL A 254 -24.95 13.04 5.48
N GLN A 255 -26.26 12.95 5.57
CA GLN A 255 -26.97 12.10 6.51
C GLN A 255 -28.03 11.29 5.74
N CYS A 256 -27.77 10.01 5.54
CA CYS A 256 -28.59 9.13 4.73
C CYS A 256 -29.06 7.94 5.57
N SER A 257 -30.37 7.86 5.80
CA SER A 257 -30.96 6.73 6.51
C SER A 257 -30.75 5.41 5.77
N ARG A 258 -30.60 4.31 6.50
CA ARG A 258 -30.51 2.96 5.91
C ARG A 258 -31.80 2.48 5.29
N HIS A 259 -32.91 3.14 5.61
CA HIS A 259 -34.25 2.78 5.16
C HIS A 259 -34.72 3.56 3.92
N LEU A 260 -33.87 4.44 3.37
CA LEU A 260 -34.23 5.19 2.16
C LEU A 260 -34.26 4.26 0.95
N TYR A 261 -35.25 4.49 0.06
CA TYR A 261 -35.34 3.82 -1.21
C TYR A 261 -34.24 4.32 -2.18
N PRO A 262 -33.86 3.50 -3.18
CA PRO A 262 -32.81 3.90 -4.16
C PRO A 262 -33.08 5.25 -4.84
N GLN A 263 -34.34 5.57 -5.13
CA GLN A 263 -34.74 6.84 -5.74
C GLN A 263 -34.48 8.05 -4.81
N GLU A 264 -34.73 7.91 -3.53
CA GLU A 264 -34.49 8.97 -2.53
C GLU A 264 -32.99 9.20 -2.34
N ILE A 265 -32.17 8.11 -2.36
CA ILE A 265 -30.72 8.22 -2.32
C ILE A 265 -30.21 8.96 -3.57
N GLU A 266 -30.77 8.67 -4.74
CA GLU A 266 -30.41 9.35 -6.00
C GLU A 266 -30.76 10.83 -5.96
N GLN A 267 -31.94 11.20 -5.44
CA GLN A 267 -32.35 12.60 -5.27
C GLN A 267 -31.40 13.35 -4.33
N GLN A 268 -31.07 12.75 -3.16
CA GLN A 268 -30.09 13.33 -2.23
C GLN A 268 -28.74 13.48 -2.89
N LYS A 269 -28.27 12.48 -3.64
CA LYS A 269 -27.00 12.52 -4.36
C LYS A 269 -26.95 13.71 -5.31
N GLN A 270 -27.98 13.92 -6.14
CA GLN A 270 -28.03 15.06 -7.05
C GLN A 270 -28.04 16.41 -6.32
N ALA A 271 -28.76 16.50 -5.20
CA ALA A 271 -28.77 17.71 -4.40
C ALA A 271 -27.36 18.06 -3.86
N PHE A 272 -26.65 17.07 -3.28
CA PHE A 272 -25.27 17.28 -2.82
C PHE A 272 -24.30 17.61 -3.94
N LEU A 273 -24.41 16.99 -5.10
CA LEU A 273 -23.58 17.32 -6.26
C LEU A 273 -23.81 18.76 -6.72
N ASN A 274 -25.06 19.22 -6.80
CA ASN A 274 -25.41 20.58 -7.19
C ASN A 274 -24.83 21.62 -6.20
N GLU A 275 -24.96 21.38 -4.89
CA GLU A 275 -24.38 22.27 -3.89
C GLU A 275 -22.83 22.25 -3.91
N GLY A 276 -22.24 21.09 -4.10
CA GLY A 276 -20.80 20.94 -4.25
C GLY A 276 -20.26 21.68 -5.48
N GLN A 277 -20.98 21.69 -6.61
CA GLN A 277 -20.63 22.48 -7.80
C GLN A 277 -20.69 23.99 -7.57
N LYS A 278 -21.50 24.45 -6.61
CA LYS A 278 -21.54 25.84 -6.16
C LYS A 278 -20.43 26.20 -5.17
N GLY A 279 -19.55 25.24 -4.84
CA GLY A 279 -18.40 25.43 -3.94
C GLY A 279 -18.60 24.99 -2.51
N ALA A 280 -19.69 24.31 -2.19
CA ALA A 280 -19.86 23.70 -0.86
C ALA A 280 -18.92 22.50 -0.67
N VAL A 281 -18.38 22.36 0.54
CA VAL A 281 -17.63 21.17 0.97
C VAL A 281 -18.62 20.17 1.56
N ILE A 282 -18.59 18.95 1.03
CA ILE A 282 -19.45 17.87 1.52
C ILE A 282 -18.76 17.15 2.68
N VAL A 283 -19.45 16.94 3.79
CA VAL A 283 -18.93 16.24 4.98
C VAL A 283 -19.69 14.93 5.15
N SER A 284 -18.99 13.79 5.05
CA SER A 284 -19.61 12.48 5.10
C SER A 284 -18.97 11.58 6.16
N PRO A 285 -19.74 11.02 7.10
CA PRO A 285 -19.28 9.99 8.01
C PRO A 285 -19.12 8.61 7.33
N CYS A 286 -19.59 8.44 6.07
CA CYS A 286 -19.46 7.23 5.27
C CYS A 286 -19.94 5.94 5.97
N ILE A 287 -20.98 6.03 6.79
CA ILE A 287 -21.49 4.95 7.63
C ILE A 287 -22.47 4.08 6.83
N SER A 288 -23.51 4.70 6.26
CA SER A 288 -24.56 4.01 5.51
C SER A 288 -24.14 3.73 4.06
N PRO A 289 -24.78 2.77 3.38
CA PRO A 289 -24.58 2.55 1.94
C PRO A 289 -24.85 3.82 1.11
N GLY A 290 -25.92 4.56 1.43
CA GLY A 290 -26.28 5.80 0.74
C GLY A 290 -25.23 6.89 0.91
N GLU A 291 -24.72 7.10 2.13
CA GLU A 291 -23.62 8.06 2.37
C GLU A 291 -22.36 7.71 1.57
N ARG A 292 -22.04 6.41 1.44
CA ARG A 292 -20.90 5.95 0.62
C ARG A 292 -21.12 6.18 -0.87
N GLN A 293 -22.34 6.00 -1.36
CA GLN A 293 -22.71 6.30 -2.77
C GLN A 293 -22.58 7.81 -3.06
N ILE A 294 -23.08 8.66 -2.17
CA ILE A 294 -22.97 10.12 -2.30
C ILE A 294 -21.49 10.55 -2.27
N SER A 295 -20.72 10.02 -1.32
CA SER A 295 -19.28 10.32 -1.24
C SER A 295 -18.50 9.87 -2.48
N SER A 296 -18.85 8.69 -3.05
CA SER A 296 -18.26 8.21 -4.31
C SER A 296 -18.57 9.16 -5.45
N ALA A 297 -19.83 9.59 -5.58
CA ALA A 297 -20.26 10.53 -6.60
C ALA A 297 -19.55 11.90 -6.45
N CYS A 298 -19.35 12.38 -5.22
CA CYS A 298 -18.57 13.60 -4.98
C CYS A 298 -17.12 13.47 -5.48
N LEU A 299 -16.46 12.34 -5.22
CA LEU A 299 -15.10 12.09 -5.71
C LEU A 299 -15.03 12.05 -7.24
N GLU A 300 -16.00 11.39 -7.89
CA GLU A 300 -16.09 11.27 -9.35
C GLU A 300 -16.35 12.61 -10.03
N ASN A 301 -17.20 13.45 -9.43
CA ASN A 301 -17.53 14.79 -9.93
C ASN A 301 -16.59 15.90 -9.42
N LYS A 302 -15.46 15.54 -8.82
CA LYS A 302 -14.43 16.46 -8.29
C LYS A 302 -14.95 17.46 -7.24
N ILE A 303 -16.00 17.11 -6.51
CA ILE A 303 -16.55 17.91 -5.41
C ILE A 303 -15.64 17.79 -4.19
N PRO A 304 -15.33 18.93 -3.48
CA PRO A 304 -14.59 18.90 -2.23
C PRO A 304 -15.30 18.08 -1.15
N LEU A 305 -14.55 17.19 -0.48
CA LEU A 305 -15.11 16.21 0.44
C LEU A 305 -14.28 16.08 1.72
N ILE A 306 -14.95 16.05 2.86
CA ILE A 306 -14.41 15.65 4.16
C ILE A 306 -15.01 14.29 4.52
N VAL A 307 -14.16 13.29 4.77
CA VAL A 307 -14.58 11.91 5.12
C VAL A 307 -14.15 11.57 6.53
N LEU A 308 -15.07 11.02 7.32
CA LEU A 308 -14.77 10.52 8.65
C LEU A 308 -14.54 9.00 8.60
N LEU A 309 -13.44 8.54 9.19
CA LEU A 309 -13.06 7.13 9.22
C LEU A 309 -13.45 6.47 10.53
N LEU A 310 -14.26 5.42 10.46
CA LEU A 310 -14.80 4.69 11.61
C LEU A 310 -13.74 3.87 12.38
N LYS A 311 -12.68 3.42 11.71
CA LYS A 311 -11.68 2.50 12.27
C LYS A 311 -10.29 3.13 12.49
N GLY A 312 -10.09 4.39 12.18
CA GLY A 312 -8.77 5.03 12.21
C GLY A 312 -7.95 4.77 10.94
N PHE A 313 -6.73 5.28 10.93
CA PHE A 313 -5.76 5.06 9.87
C PHE A 313 -4.92 3.83 10.19
N PRO A 314 -4.95 2.76 9.37
CA PRO A 314 -4.10 1.59 9.59
C PRO A 314 -2.61 1.96 9.49
N PRO A 315 -1.73 1.22 10.16
CA PRO A 315 -0.30 1.33 9.93
C PRO A 315 0.01 1.19 8.44
N PHE A 316 0.86 2.08 7.91
CA PHE A 316 1.18 2.14 6.47
C PHE A 316 -0.03 2.35 5.56
N PHE A 317 -0.99 3.16 6.02
CA PHE A 317 -2.19 3.49 5.25
C PHE A 317 -1.86 3.92 3.82
N LYS A 318 -2.50 3.27 2.86
CA LYS A 318 -2.41 3.60 1.44
C LYS A 318 -3.82 3.87 0.94
N PRO A 319 -4.21 5.13 0.72
CA PRO A 319 -5.53 5.44 0.20
C PRO A 319 -5.75 4.78 -1.17
N GLU A 320 -6.99 4.45 -1.48
CA GLU A 320 -7.38 3.98 -2.82
C GLU A 320 -7.03 5.03 -3.89
N PRO A 321 -6.87 4.65 -5.17
CA PRO A 321 -6.46 5.59 -6.23
C PRO A 321 -7.28 6.87 -6.27
N ARG A 322 -8.61 6.77 -6.18
CA ARG A 322 -9.53 7.92 -6.19
C ARG A 322 -9.34 8.86 -5.00
N TYR A 323 -9.10 8.33 -3.79
CA TYR A 323 -8.80 9.14 -2.61
C TYR A 323 -7.41 9.79 -2.72
N LEU A 324 -6.44 9.06 -3.27
CA LEU A 324 -5.11 9.56 -3.50
C LEU A 324 -5.13 10.77 -4.43
N MET A 325 -5.87 10.69 -5.55
CA MET A 325 -6.02 11.77 -6.51
C MET A 325 -6.74 12.97 -5.88
N ALA A 326 -7.85 12.73 -5.21
CA ALA A 326 -8.61 13.78 -4.55
C ALA A 326 -7.80 14.52 -3.47
N CYS A 327 -6.94 13.81 -2.71
CA CYS A 327 -5.99 14.44 -1.79
C CYS A 327 -4.95 15.28 -2.54
N ALA A 328 -4.37 14.77 -3.62
CA ALA A 328 -3.36 15.49 -4.41
C ALA A 328 -3.93 16.75 -5.06
N GLU A 329 -5.19 16.70 -5.50
CA GLU A 329 -5.94 17.84 -6.04
C GLU A 329 -6.41 18.82 -4.94
N GLY A 330 -6.13 18.54 -3.68
CA GLY A 330 -6.49 19.41 -2.55
C GLY A 330 -7.99 19.42 -2.20
N ARG A 331 -8.78 18.49 -2.74
CA ARG A 331 -10.25 18.42 -2.57
C ARG A 331 -10.72 17.30 -1.64
N LEU A 332 -9.81 16.65 -0.91
CA LEU A 332 -10.16 15.63 0.07
C LEU A 332 -9.44 15.85 1.40
N LEU A 333 -10.19 15.75 2.48
CA LEU A 333 -9.69 15.61 3.84
C LEU A 333 -10.29 14.35 4.46
N MET A 334 -9.45 13.47 4.98
CA MET A 334 -9.86 12.31 5.76
C MET A 334 -9.52 12.56 7.22
N LEU A 335 -10.47 12.36 8.11
CA LEU A 335 -10.34 12.55 9.55
C LEU A 335 -10.73 11.28 10.30
N SER A 336 -10.08 11.01 11.42
CA SER A 336 -10.54 9.98 12.37
C SER A 336 -10.31 10.38 13.82
N PRO A 337 -11.35 10.32 14.67
CA PRO A 337 -11.21 10.48 16.10
C PRO A 337 -10.65 9.23 16.79
N TYR A 338 -10.56 8.12 16.07
CA TYR A 338 -10.18 6.81 16.61
C TYR A 338 -8.77 6.42 16.21
N SER A 339 -8.07 5.78 17.13
CA SER A 339 -6.88 5.00 16.80
C SER A 339 -7.26 3.76 15.97
N TRP A 340 -6.36 3.30 15.12
CA TRP A 340 -6.59 2.11 14.28
C TRP A 340 -6.97 0.88 15.10
N GLN A 341 -8.03 0.20 14.69
CA GLN A 341 -8.48 -1.07 15.27
C GLN A 341 -8.66 -2.10 14.16
N ASN A 342 -7.94 -3.21 14.27
CA ASN A 342 -8.03 -4.33 13.31
C ASN A 342 -9.20 -5.27 13.63
N GLU A 343 -9.69 -5.24 14.87
CA GLU A 343 -10.74 -6.13 15.34
C GLU A 343 -12.14 -5.68 14.89
N GLN A 344 -13.10 -6.61 15.01
CA GLN A 344 -14.50 -6.32 14.77
C GLN A 344 -15.01 -5.35 15.87
N LEU A 345 -15.57 -4.23 15.46
CA LEU A 345 -16.03 -3.19 16.41
C LEU A 345 -17.26 -3.68 17.18
N THR A 346 -17.15 -3.81 18.48
CA THR A 346 -18.26 -4.21 19.37
C THR A 346 -19.29 -3.09 19.56
N ASN A 347 -18.88 -1.82 19.49
CA ASN A 347 -19.71 -0.63 19.74
C ASN A 347 -20.06 0.15 18.46
N MET A 348 -20.40 -0.55 17.39
CA MET A 348 -20.65 0.04 16.07
C MET A 348 -21.67 1.17 16.10
N ARG A 349 -22.83 0.96 16.79
CA ARG A 349 -23.91 1.96 16.86
C ARG A 349 -23.47 3.26 17.54
N ALA A 350 -22.81 3.15 18.68
CA ALA A 350 -22.30 4.32 19.41
C ALA A 350 -21.33 5.14 18.57
N ARG A 351 -20.37 4.49 17.90
CA ARG A 351 -19.42 5.17 17.02
C ARG A 351 -20.08 5.82 15.80
N CYS A 352 -21.10 5.19 15.23
CA CYS A 352 -21.86 5.80 14.13
C CYS A 352 -22.56 7.08 14.57
N LEU A 353 -23.18 7.10 15.76
CA LEU A 353 -23.82 8.30 16.32
C LEU A 353 -22.80 9.39 16.62
N GLU A 354 -21.65 9.00 17.17
CA GLU A 354 -20.54 9.93 17.46
C GLU A 354 -20.00 10.56 16.17
N LEU A 355 -19.75 9.78 15.10
CA LEU A 355 -19.30 10.32 13.81
C LEU A 355 -20.33 11.26 13.18
N ASN A 356 -21.62 10.97 13.29
CA ASN A 356 -22.67 11.90 12.84
C ASN A 356 -22.61 13.22 13.62
N SER A 357 -22.46 13.16 14.94
CA SER A 357 -22.31 14.35 15.79
C SER A 357 -21.07 15.15 15.43
N ILE A 358 -19.95 14.48 15.17
CA ILE A 358 -18.71 15.11 14.72
C ILE A 358 -18.90 15.80 13.36
N ALA A 359 -19.55 15.14 12.41
CA ALA A 359 -19.84 15.73 11.09
C ALA A 359 -20.70 17.00 11.22
N THR A 360 -21.71 16.98 12.10
CA THR A 360 -22.51 18.18 12.40
C THR A 360 -21.65 19.31 12.95
N LYS A 361 -20.78 19.04 13.94
CA LYS A 361 -19.89 20.03 14.52
C LYS A 361 -18.90 20.60 13.49
N ILE A 362 -18.37 19.78 12.58
CA ILE A 362 -17.49 20.23 11.49
C ILE A 362 -18.24 21.18 10.55
N CYS A 363 -19.50 20.90 10.23
CA CYS A 363 -20.32 21.79 9.41
C CYS A 363 -20.61 23.14 10.08
N GLN A 364 -20.54 23.22 11.40
CA GLN A 364 -20.75 24.43 12.20
C GLN A 364 -19.49 25.23 12.47
N LEU A 365 -18.31 24.76 12.07
CA LEU A 365 -17.07 25.55 12.15
C LEU A 365 -17.17 26.73 11.21
N ILE A 366 -16.92 27.92 11.72
CA ILE A 366 -16.88 29.19 10.96
C ILE A 366 -15.45 29.53 10.64
#